data_d3477f66475b3625079fb815c2d62644
#
_entry.id   d3477f66475b3625079fb815c2d62644
#
_cell.length_a   1.000
_cell.length_b   1.000
_cell.length_c   1.000
_cell.angle_alpha   90.00
_cell.angle_beta   90.00
_cell.angle_gamma   90.00
#
_symmetry.space_group_name_H-M   'P 1'
#
loop_
_entity.id
_entity.type
_entity.pdbx_description
1 polymer ?
#
loop_
_entity_poly.entity_id
_entity_poly.type
_entity_poly.pdbx_seq_one_letter_code
_entity_poly.pdbx_strand_id
1 'polypeptide(L)'
;MSTQQTAQDSLKKQLSRFIAVGIVTAAIDYSLTMILNSLGLHRQWSKVVGWVFGTIAAYLLNSRYTFNAAVSGRKALAVFVLYASTFAIQNLLWWLTDAPLQALGFDGIVKNTISFVIAQGVATLTNFVLQRTLIFRAGTPVAEPESR
;
A
#
# COMPACT_ATOMS: atom_id res chain seq x y z
N MET A 1 -20.76 21.56 18.76
CA MET A 1 -19.65 20.96 18.00
C MET A 1 -19.94 21.17 16.52
N SER A 2 -19.00 21.79 15.82
CA SER A 2 -19.19 22.09 14.40
C SER A 2 -19.09 20.80 13.59
N THR A 3 -19.87 20.72 12.52
CA THR A 3 -19.82 19.64 11.51
C THR A 3 -18.41 19.36 11.01
N GLN A 4 -17.53 20.36 11.00
CA GLN A 4 -16.12 20.24 10.61
C GLN A 4 -15.30 19.42 11.59
N GLN A 5 -15.57 19.54 12.88
CA GLN A 5 -14.85 18.79 13.92
C GLN A 5 -15.20 17.30 13.88
N THR A 6 -16.48 16.99 13.66
CA THR A 6 -16.92 15.59 13.49
C THR A 6 -16.34 14.95 12.24
N ALA A 7 -16.25 15.70 11.15
CA ALA A 7 -15.61 15.24 9.91
C ALA A 7 -14.09 14.99 10.09
N GLN A 8 -13.40 15.87 10.82
CA GLN A 8 -11.98 15.67 11.12
C GLN A 8 -11.72 14.46 12.02
N ASP A 9 -12.58 14.23 13.01
CA ASP A 9 -12.43 13.07 13.90
C ASP A 9 -12.72 11.76 13.16
N SER A 10 -13.69 11.75 12.23
CA SER A 10 -13.95 10.63 11.34
C SER A 10 -12.77 10.35 10.41
N LEU A 11 -12.15 11.40 9.88
CA LEU A 11 -10.98 11.30 9.00
C LEU A 11 -9.76 10.74 9.74
N LYS A 12 -9.52 11.21 10.97
CA LYS A 12 -8.45 10.70 11.84
C LYS A 12 -8.62 9.22 12.16
N LYS A 13 -9.85 8.78 12.43
CA LYS A 13 -10.17 7.36 12.67
C LYS A 13 -9.92 6.50 11.43
N GLN A 14 -10.35 6.95 10.26
CA GLN A 14 -10.11 6.25 9.00
C GLN A 14 -8.61 6.15 8.69
N LEU A 15 -7.88 7.25 8.85
CA LEU A 15 -6.44 7.29 8.62
C LEU A 15 -5.71 6.36 9.59
N SER A 16 -6.08 6.37 10.86
CA SER A 16 -5.50 5.49 11.88
C SER A 16 -5.73 4.01 11.54
N ARG A 17 -6.94 3.64 11.13
CA ARG A 17 -7.26 2.28 10.69
C ARG A 17 -6.50 1.89 9.42
N PHE A 18 -6.42 2.80 8.46
CA PHE A 18 -5.66 2.58 7.22
C PHE A 18 -4.18 2.32 7.50
N ILE A 19 -3.57 3.11 8.38
CA ILE A 19 -2.18 2.93 8.79
C ILE A 19 -2.01 1.59 9.53
N ALA A 20 -2.90 1.25 10.43
CA ALA A 20 -2.85 -0.02 11.16
C ALA A 20 -2.97 -1.22 10.21
N VAL A 21 -3.88 -1.19 9.25
CA VAL A 21 -4.01 -2.20 8.20
C VAL A 21 -2.73 -2.25 7.35
N GLY A 22 -2.18 -1.09 6.99
CA GLY A 22 -0.93 -0.99 6.23
C GLY A 22 0.24 -1.66 6.95
N ILE A 23 0.37 -1.46 8.26
CA ILE A 23 1.41 -2.11 9.08
C ILE A 23 1.22 -3.63 9.10
N VAL A 24 0.01 -4.10 9.34
CA VAL A 24 -0.30 -5.55 9.36
C VAL A 24 -0.01 -6.20 8.01
N THR A 25 -0.44 -5.58 6.93
CA THR A 25 -0.24 -6.11 5.57
C THR A 25 1.22 -6.06 5.13
N ALA A 26 1.96 -5.02 5.51
CA ALA A 26 3.39 -4.94 5.30
C ALA A 26 4.14 -6.02 6.09
N ALA A 27 3.70 -6.34 7.31
CA ALA A 27 4.25 -7.43 8.10
C ALA A 27 4.01 -8.79 7.44
N ILE A 28 2.84 -9.02 6.84
CA ILE A 28 2.53 -10.24 6.08
C ILE A 28 3.42 -10.33 4.84
N ASP A 29 3.50 -9.28 4.04
CA ASP A 29 4.38 -9.21 2.86
C ASP A 29 5.84 -9.49 3.25
N TYR A 30 6.35 -8.79 4.24
CA TYR A 30 7.73 -8.96 4.71
C TYR A 30 7.99 -10.38 5.20
N SER A 31 7.14 -10.91 6.06
CA SER A 31 7.31 -12.24 6.64
C SER A 31 7.33 -13.32 5.56
N LEU A 32 6.38 -13.28 4.64
CA LEU A 32 6.33 -14.23 3.53
C LEU A 32 7.54 -14.10 2.61
N THR A 33 7.93 -12.88 2.28
CA THR A 33 9.11 -12.62 1.44
C THR A 33 10.37 -13.23 2.08
N MET A 34 10.57 -13.02 3.38
CA MET A 34 11.74 -13.53 4.08
C MET A 34 11.71 -15.06 4.24
N ILE A 35 10.57 -15.63 4.59
CA ILE A 35 10.40 -17.08 4.74
C ILE A 35 10.66 -17.78 3.40
N LEU A 36 10.03 -17.33 2.33
CA LEU A 36 10.17 -17.96 1.01
C LEU A 36 11.61 -17.85 0.49
N ASN A 37 12.25 -16.70 0.70
CA ASN A 37 13.65 -16.52 0.33
C ASN A 37 14.57 -17.45 1.13
N SER A 38 14.32 -17.61 2.44
CA SER A 38 15.10 -18.54 3.27
C SER A 38 14.89 -20.01 2.91
N LEU A 39 13.73 -20.35 2.34
CA LEU A 39 13.44 -21.69 1.83
C LEU A 39 14.03 -21.96 0.44
N GLY A 40 14.75 -21.00 -0.14
CA GLY A 40 15.45 -21.13 -1.40
C GLY A 40 14.72 -20.59 -2.63
N LEU A 41 13.55 -19.97 -2.46
CA LEU A 41 12.90 -19.29 -3.57
C LEU A 41 13.71 -18.03 -3.97
N HIS A 42 13.84 -17.80 -5.26
CA HIS A 42 14.58 -16.65 -5.79
C HIS A 42 14.04 -15.34 -5.19
N ARG A 43 14.94 -14.44 -4.84
CA ARG A 43 14.65 -13.17 -4.14
C ARG A 43 13.50 -12.38 -4.76
N GLN A 44 13.46 -12.29 -6.07
CA GLN A 44 12.42 -11.53 -6.78
C GLN A 44 11.05 -12.20 -6.70
N TRP A 45 10.99 -13.52 -6.84
CA TRP A 45 9.74 -14.26 -6.72
C TRP A 45 9.21 -14.29 -5.29
N SER A 46 10.09 -14.36 -4.31
CA SER A 46 9.71 -14.25 -2.90
C SER A 46 8.98 -12.93 -2.62
N LYS A 47 9.50 -11.82 -3.17
CA LYS A 47 8.87 -10.50 -3.05
C LYS A 47 7.51 -10.43 -3.77
N VAL A 48 7.39 -11.00 -4.96
CA VAL A 48 6.12 -11.04 -5.70
C VAL A 48 5.05 -11.78 -4.91
N VAL A 49 5.38 -12.96 -4.38
CA VAL A 49 4.43 -13.76 -3.59
C VAL A 49 4.04 -13.04 -2.30
N GLY A 50 5.01 -12.50 -1.57
CA GLY A 50 4.76 -11.71 -0.36
C GLY A 50 3.81 -10.55 -0.61
N TRP A 51 4.06 -9.80 -1.68
CA TRP A 51 3.22 -8.68 -2.09
C TRP A 51 1.79 -9.11 -2.44
N VAL A 52 1.63 -10.21 -3.18
CA VAL A 52 0.29 -10.72 -3.55
C VAL A 52 -0.54 -11.02 -2.32
N PHE A 53 0.01 -11.75 -1.35
CA PHE A 53 -0.70 -12.06 -0.11
C PHE A 53 -0.92 -10.82 0.76
N GLY A 54 0.05 -9.94 0.86
CA GLY A 54 -0.08 -8.66 1.55
C GLY A 54 -1.19 -7.79 0.95
N THR A 55 -1.29 -7.74 -0.36
CA THR A 55 -2.32 -6.99 -1.10
C THR A 55 -3.72 -7.59 -0.90
N ILE A 56 -3.86 -8.91 -0.95
CA ILE A 56 -5.13 -9.59 -0.67
C ILE A 56 -5.57 -9.28 0.76
N ALA A 57 -4.68 -9.39 1.72
CA ALA A 57 -4.97 -9.04 3.12
C ALA A 57 -5.37 -7.56 3.26
N ALA A 58 -4.67 -6.65 2.59
CA ALA A 58 -4.98 -5.22 2.59
C ALA A 58 -6.38 -4.96 2.03
N TYR A 59 -6.73 -5.59 0.93
CA TYR A 59 -8.06 -5.46 0.32
C TYR A 59 -9.16 -5.94 1.26
N LEU A 60 -9.00 -7.13 1.83
CA LEU A 60 -9.99 -7.72 2.74
C LEU A 60 -10.15 -6.90 4.02
N LEU A 61 -9.04 -6.46 4.62
CA LEU A 61 -9.07 -5.68 5.85
C LEU A 61 -9.60 -4.27 5.61
N ASN A 62 -9.18 -3.60 4.55
CA ASN A 62 -9.65 -2.25 4.24
C ASN A 62 -11.13 -2.23 3.86
N SER A 63 -11.61 -3.21 3.08
CA SER A 63 -13.02 -3.27 2.72
C SER A 63 -13.91 -3.49 3.95
N ARG A 64 -13.45 -4.28 4.92
CA ARG A 64 -14.24 -4.53 6.15
C ARG A 64 -14.12 -3.43 7.20
N TYR A 65 -12.91 -2.92 7.45
CA TYR A 65 -12.64 -2.07 8.61
C TYR A 65 -12.51 -0.58 8.27
N THR A 66 -12.07 -0.25 7.06
CA THR A 66 -11.78 1.14 6.71
C THR A 66 -12.92 1.80 5.94
N PHE A 67 -13.51 1.11 4.99
CA PHE A 67 -14.43 1.75 4.05
C PHE A 67 -15.88 1.26 4.14
N ASN A 68 -16.14 0.11 4.68
CA ASN A 68 -17.50 -0.48 4.84
C ASN A 68 -18.44 -0.18 3.64
N ALA A 69 -17.90 -0.24 2.43
CA ALA A 69 -18.56 0.22 1.22
C ALA A 69 -18.60 -0.86 0.14
N ALA A 70 -19.74 -0.94 -0.55
CA ALA A 70 -19.89 -1.75 -1.74
C ALA A 70 -18.89 -1.30 -2.83
N VAL A 71 -18.14 -2.24 -3.38
CA VAL A 71 -17.15 -1.97 -4.41
C VAL A 71 -17.85 -1.78 -5.76
N SER A 72 -17.78 -0.57 -6.33
CA SER A 72 -18.20 -0.34 -7.72
C SER A 72 -17.07 -0.72 -8.69
N GLY A 73 -17.41 -1.15 -9.91
CA GLY A 73 -16.43 -1.56 -10.92
C GLY A 73 -15.39 -0.49 -11.27
N ARG A 74 -15.78 0.78 -11.26
CA ARG A 74 -14.87 1.92 -11.49
C ARG A 74 -13.86 2.09 -10.35
N LYS A 75 -14.31 1.97 -9.10
CA LYS A 75 -13.44 2.04 -7.92
C LYS A 75 -12.49 0.85 -7.87
N ALA A 76 -12.95 -0.34 -8.24
CA ALA A 76 -12.12 -1.53 -8.32
C ALA A 76 -11.01 -1.37 -9.37
N LEU A 77 -11.30 -0.79 -10.54
CA LEU A 77 -10.29 -0.52 -11.56
C LEU A 77 -9.26 0.52 -11.07
N ALA A 78 -9.70 1.60 -10.45
CA ALA A 78 -8.80 2.63 -9.89
C ALA A 78 -7.88 2.04 -8.82
N VAL A 79 -8.42 1.22 -7.94
CA VAL A 79 -7.65 0.50 -6.91
C VAL A 79 -6.67 -0.48 -7.55
N PHE A 80 -7.09 -1.20 -8.58
CA PHE A 80 -6.22 -2.13 -9.31
C PHE A 80 -5.04 -1.41 -9.95
N VAL A 81 -5.27 -0.30 -10.65
CA VAL A 81 -4.22 0.52 -11.26
C VAL A 81 -3.25 1.06 -10.20
N LEU A 82 -3.79 1.51 -9.06
CA LEU A 82 -3.00 2.00 -7.94
C LEU A 82 -2.10 0.89 -7.38
N TYR A 83 -2.65 -0.29 -7.14
CA TYR A 83 -1.87 -1.43 -6.65
C TYR A 83 -0.86 -1.94 -7.67
N ALA A 84 -1.20 -1.96 -8.96
CA ALA A 84 -0.27 -2.32 -10.03
C ALA A 84 0.93 -1.35 -10.11
N SER A 85 0.69 -0.06 -9.98
CA SER A 85 1.73 0.96 -9.92
C SER A 85 2.62 0.79 -8.68
N THR A 86 2.02 0.55 -7.54
CA THR A 86 2.73 0.27 -6.28
C THR A 86 3.58 -1.00 -6.39
N PHE A 87 3.04 -2.04 -7.00
CA PHE A 87 3.76 -3.28 -7.27
C PHE A 87 5.00 -3.05 -8.15
N ALA A 88 4.83 -2.33 -9.26
CA ALA A 88 5.93 -2.02 -10.18
C ALA A 88 7.06 -1.27 -9.44
N ILE A 89 6.72 -0.25 -8.66
CA ILE A 89 7.69 0.54 -7.89
C ILE A 89 8.39 -0.31 -6.84
N GLN A 90 7.65 -1.10 -6.07
CA GLN A 90 8.23 -1.95 -5.04
C GLN A 90 9.19 -2.99 -5.62
N ASN A 91 8.80 -3.66 -6.70
CA ASN A 91 9.65 -4.67 -7.33
C ASN A 91 10.87 -4.06 -8.01
N LEU A 92 10.71 -2.91 -8.64
CA LEU A 92 11.83 -2.18 -9.24
C LEU A 92 12.86 -1.76 -8.19
N LEU A 93 12.42 -1.17 -7.08
CA LEU A 93 13.31 -0.75 -5.99
C LEU A 93 13.93 -1.93 -5.27
N TRP A 94 13.19 -2.99 -5.08
CA TRP A 94 13.70 -4.25 -4.52
C TRP A 94 14.85 -4.81 -5.36
N TRP A 95 14.70 -4.76 -6.66
CA TRP A 95 15.75 -5.19 -7.59
C TRP A 95 16.93 -4.21 -7.64
N LEU A 96 16.65 -2.89 -7.75
CA LEU A 96 17.69 -1.86 -7.87
C LEU A 96 18.57 -1.73 -6.62
N THR A 97 18.03 -2.01 -5.44
CA THR A 97 18.77 -1.88 -4.17
C THR A 97 19.67 -3.06 -3.87
N ASP A 98 19.53 -4.18 -4.57
CA ASP A 98 20.30 -5.39 -4.31
C ASP A 98 21.82 -5.18 -4.47
N ALA A 99 22.25 -4.79 -5.64
CA ALA A 99 23.67 -4.61 -5.94
C ALA A 99 24.34 -3.46 -5.16
N PRO A 100 23.73 -2.27 -5.02
CA PRO A 100 24.32 -1.19 -4.20
C PRO A 100 24.47 -1.56 -2.73
N LEU A 101 23.49 -2.23 -2.13
CA LEU A 101 23.56 -2.64 -0.73
C LEU A 101 24.63 -3.73 -0.53
N GLN A 102 24.76 -4.64 -1.47
CA GLN A 102 25.80 -5.66 -1.44
C GLN A 102 27.19 -5.03 -1.55
N ALA A 103 27.36 -4.02 -2.40
CA ALA A 103 28.61 -3.25 -2.55
C ALA A 103 28.99 -2.49 -1.27
N LEU A 104 27.99 -2.06 -0.47
CA LEU A 104 28.20 -1.41 0.83
C LEU A 104 28.50 -2.42 1.97
N GLY A 105 28.53 -3.71 1.69
CA GLY A 105 28.82 -4.75 2.66
C GLY A 105 27.61 -5.33 3.39
N PHE A 106 26.40 -4.97 2.98
CA PHE A 106 25.19 -5.58 3.53
C PHE A 106 24.86 -6.90 2.83
N ASP A 107 24.45 -7.89 3.59
CA ASP A 107 24.16 -9.22 3.09
C ASP A 107 22.97 -9.86 3.82
N GLY A 108 22.39 -10.89 3.21
CA GLY A 108 21.35 -11.72 3.79
C GLY A 108 20.11 -10.93 4.22
N ILE A 109 19.63 -11.21 5.42
CA ILE A 109 18.40 -10.64 5.97
C ILE A 109 18.49 -9.12 6.19
N VAL A 110 19.67 -8.61 6.52
CA VAL A 110 19.89 -7.17 6.74
C VAL A 110 19.72 -6.41 5.42
N LYS A 111 20.37 -6.87 4.35
CA LYS A 111 20.21 -6.32 3.01
C LYS A 111 18.74 -6.34 2.57
N ASN A 112 18.09 -7.47 2.70
CA ASN A 112 16.69 -7.65 2.29
C ASN A 112 15.74 -6.77 3.12
N THR A 113 15.99 -6.60 4.40
CA THR A 113 15.18 -5.71 5.25
C THR A 113 15.33 -4.25 4.85
N ILE A 114 16.56 -3.78 4.58
CA ILE A 114 16.81 -2.42 4.09
C ILE A 114 16.11 -2.20 2.75
N SER A 115 16.25 -3.12 1.80
CA SER A 115 15.57 -3.08 0.50
C SER A 115 14.05 -3.00 0.67
N PHE A 116 13.49 -3.81 1.56
CA PHE A 116 12.05 -3.82 1.84
C PHE A 116 11.57 -2.48 2.38
N VAL A 117 12.26 -1.91 3.36
CA VAL A 117 11.91 -0.61 3.96
C VAL A 117 11.96 0.50 2.92
N ILE A 118 13.00 0.54 2.08
CA ILE A 118 13.10 1.53 1.00
C ILE A 118 11.96 1.36 0.00
N ALA A 119 11.73 0.15 -0.48
CA ALA A 119 10.68 -0.13 -1.46
C ALA A 119 9.29 0.20 -0.91
N GLN A 120 9.01 -0.20 0.32
CA GLN A 120 7.74 0.07 1.00
C GLN A 120 7.54 1.56 1.26
N GLY A 121 8.57 2.27 1.72
CA GLY A 121 8.52 3.71 1.98
C GLY A 121 8.21 4.51 0.71
N VAL A 122 8.94 4.25 -0.37
CA VAL A 122 8.72 4.94 -1.66
C VAL A 122 7.36 4.59 -2.25
N ALA A 123 6.95 3.33 -2.20
CA ALA A 123 5.63 2.90 -2.66
C ALA A 123 4.50 3.57 -1.87
N THR A 124 4.63 3.67 -0.56
CA THR A 124 3.65 4.34 0.31
C THR A 124 3.54 5.83 -0.01
N LEU A 125 4.67 6.52 -0.19
CA LEU A 125 4.67 7.94 -0.59
C LEU A 125 4.04 8.13 -1.97
N THR A 126 4.39 7.29 -2.94
CA THR A 126 3.81 7.32 -4.28
C THR A 126 2.32 7.07 -4.24
N ASN A 127 1.90 6.08 -3.48
CA ASN A 127 0.48 5.77 -3.28
C ASN A 127 -0.27 6.96 -2.67
N PHE A 128 0.29 7.60 -1.67
CA PHE A 128 -0.28 8.79 -1.06
C PHE A 128 -0.41 9.96 -2.05
N VAL A 129 0.64 10.23 -2.83
CA VAL A 129 0.63 11.30 -3.85
C VAL A 129 -0.38 11.00 -4.95
N LEU A 130 -0.43 9.75 -5.45
CA LEU A 130 -1.39 9.34 -6.48
C LEU A 130 -2.83 9.42 -5.97
N GLN A 131 -3.10 8.97 -4.77
CA GLN A 131 -4.42 9.11 -4.16
C GLN A 131 -4.83 10.56 -4.02
N ARG A 132 -3.94 11.40 -3.54
CA ARG A 132 -4.21 12.82 -3.35
C ARG A 132 -4.45 13.55 -4.67
N THR A 133 -3.70 13.24 -5.72
CA THR A 133 -3.83 13.91 -7.02
C THR A 133 -4.98 13.37 -7.86
N LEU A 134 -5.24 12.06 -7.83
CA LEU A 134 -6.26 11.42 -8.67
C LEU A 134 -7.63 11.37 -8.00
N ILE A 135 -7.69 11.09 -6.70
CA ILE A 135 -8.95 10.89 -5.98
C ILE A 135 -9.50 12.22 -5.46
N PHE A 136 -8.66 13.08 -4.90
CA PHE A 136 -9.12 14.39 -4.41
C PHE A 136 -9.36 15.42 -5.50
N ARG A 137 -8.73 15.31 -6.67
CA ARG A 137 -9.07 16.14 -7.83
C ARG A 137 -10.35 15.70 -8.54
N ALA A 138 -10.69 14.42 -8.50
CA ALA A 138 -11.95 13.90 -9.03
C ALA A 138 -13.13 14.13 -8.07
N GLY A 139 -12.86 14.55 -6.84
CA GLY A 139 -13.84 14.88 -5.80
C GLY A 139 -14.27 16.34 -5.80
N THR A 140 -14.38 16.99 -6.97
CA THR A 140 -15.20 18.20 -7.06
C THR A 140 -16.60 17.81 -6.62
N PRO A 141 -17.15 18.42 -5.55
CA PRO A 141 -18.52 18.12 -5.18
C PRO A 141 -19.40 18.42 -6.39
N VAL A 142 -20.03 17.38 -6.89
CA VAL A 142 -21.17 17.57 -7.79
C VAL A 142 -22.14 18.39 -6.96
N ALA A 143 -22.35 19.63 -7.37
CA ALA A 143 -23.37 20.45 -6.77
C ALA A 143 -24.65 19.62 -6.77
N GLU A 144 -25.16 19.29 -5.59
CA GLU A 144 -26.49 18.70 -5.47
C GLU A 144 -27.43 19.60 -6.26
N PRO A 145 -28.24 19.06 -7.17
CA PRO A 145 -29.28 19.84 -7.77
C PRO A 145 -30.17 20.32 -6.64
N GLU A 146 -30.23 21.64 -6.44
CA GLU A 146 -31.21 22.22 -5.54
C GLU A 146 -32.59 21.65 -5.89
N SER A 147 -33.08 20.81 -4.99
CA SER A 147 -34.47 20.38 -5.06
C SER A 147 -35.34 21.59 -4.80
N ARG A 148 -35.89 22.14 -5.85
CA ARG A 148 -37.04 23.03 -5.72
C ARG A 148 -38.28 22.25 -5.39
#